data_0014af5a78026d7c163075460995ae12
#
_entry.id   0014af5a78026d7c163075460995ae12
#
_cell.length_a   1.000
_cell.length_b   1.000
_cell.length_c   1.000
_cell.angle_alpha   90.00
_cell.angle_beta   90.00
_cell.angle_gamma   90.00
#
_symmetry.space_group_name_H-M   'P 1'
#
loop_
_entity.id
_entity.type
_entity.pdbx_description
1 polymer ?
#
loop_
_entity_poly.entity_id
_entity_poly.type
_entity_poly.pdbx_seq_one_letter_code
_entity_poly.pdbx_strand_id
1 'polypeptide(L)'
;MFKIGTDIIRISRIEKSLEKERFKASVFTDNEIHYAKKAETFAGIFAAKEAYFKAMGTGINKRLNAIEISHDEKGKPYINGVPNSDVSISHDGDYATASVIIWE
;
A
#
# COMPACT_ATOMS: atom_id res chain seq x y z
N MET A 1 8.24 8.38 19.91
CA MET A 1 9.07 8.43 18.69
C MET A 1 8.21 8.17 17.47
N PHE A 2 8.48 8.86 16.39
CA PHE A 2 7.74 8.69 15.14
C PHE A 2 8.63 8.07 14.08
N LYS A 3 8.05 7.19 13.27
CA LYS A 3 8.69 6.63 12.09
C LYS A 3 7.84 7.02 10.90
N ILE A 4 8.46 7.38 9.80
CA ILE A 4 7.76 7.82 8.62
C ILE A 4 8.29 7.08 7.38
N GLY A 5 7.39 6.77 6.47
CA GLY A 5 7.76 6.22 5.17
C GLY A 5 6.90 6.85 4.10
N THR A 6 7.47 6.99 2.92
CA THR A 6 6.73 7.50 1.77
C THR A 6 7.16 6.75 0.52
N ASP A 7 6.24 6.63 -0.42
CA ASP A 7 6.50 5.97 -1.68
C ASP A 7 5.73 6.64 -2.80
N ILE A 8 6.27 6.56 -4.00
CA ILE A 8 5.63 7.01 -5.22
C ILE A 8 5.80 5.94 -6.28
N ILE A 9 4.74 5.65 -7.02
CA ILE A 9 4.76 4.60 -8.04
C ILE A 9 4.01 5.07 -9.28
N ARG A 10 4.53 4.71 -10.44
CA ARG A 10 3.83 4.95 -11.70
C ARG A 10 2.69 3.93 -11.83
N ILE A 11 1.47 4.41 -12.02
CA ILE A 11 0.28 3.55 -12.07
C ILE A 11 0.38 2.52 -13.21
N SER A 12 0.91 2.94 -14.37
CA SER A 12 1.04 2.02 -15.51
C SER A 12 1.97 0.84 -15.22
N ARG A 13 2.96 1.03 -14.34
CA ARG A 13 3.85 -0.04 -13.92
C ARG A 13 3.09 -1.11 -13.13
N ILE A 14 2.22 -0.69 -12.24
CA ILE A 14 1.39 -1.61 -11.46
C ILE A 14 0.37 -2.29 -12.37
N GLU A 15 -0.26 -1.54 -13.26
CA GLU A 15 -1.23 -2.09 -14.20
C GLU A 15 -0.62 -3.23 -15.00
N LYS A 16 0.60 -3.03 -15.51
CA LYS A 16 1.31 -4.06 -16.27
C LYS A 16 1.65 -5.26 -15.39
N SER A 17 2.12 -5.00 -14.16
CA SER A 17 2.49 -6.07 -13.23
C SER A 17 1.28 -6.93 -12.83
N LEU A 18 0.09 -6.33 -12.75
CA LEU A 18 -1.13 -7.04 -12.39
C LEU A 18 -1.55 -8.09 -13.43
N GLU A 19 -0.98 -8.06 -14.64
CA GLU A 19 -1.23 -9.08 -15.65
C GLU A 19 -0.63 -10.43 -15.22
N LYS A 20 0.28 -10.42 -14.26
CA LYS A 20 0.91 -11.63 -13.74
C LYS A 20 0.25 -12.03 -12.42
N GLU A 21 -0.42 -13.17 -12.40
CA GLU A 21 -1.09 -13.65 -11.20
C GLU A 21 -0.13 -13.82 -10.03
N ARG A 22 1.11 -14.23 -10.30
CA ARG A 22 2.12 -14.38 -9.25
C ARG A 22 2.42 -13.05 -8.55
N PHE A 23 2.54 -11.98 -9.31
CA PHE A 23 2.76 -10.65 -8.73
C PHE A 23 1.59 -10.27 -7.84
N LYS A 24 0.38 -10.41 -8.38
CA LYS A 24 -0.85 -10.04 -7.68
C LYS A 24 -0.96 -10.76 -6.34
N ALA A 25 -0.74 -12.09 -6.36
CA ALA A 25 -0.86 -12.90 -5.14
C ALA A 25 0.25 -12.61 -4.14
N SER A 26 1.44 -12.22 -4.60
CA SER A 26 2.56 -11.96 -3.70
C SER A 26 2.50 -10.60 -3.02
N VAL A 27 1.71 -9.68 -3.57
CA VAL A 27 1.64 -8.30 -3.08
C VAL A 27 0.35 -8.04 -2.32
N PHE A 28 -0.78 -8.51 -2.85
CA PHE A 28 -2.09 -8.12 -2.35
C PHE A 28 -2.79 -9.28 -1.64
N THR A 29 -3.50 -8.95 -0.56
CA THR A 29 -4.34 -9.93 0.13
C THR A 29 -5.65 -10.10 -0.66
N ASP A 30 -6.37 -11.17 -0.36
CA ASP A 30 -7.66 -11.43 -1.00
C ASP A 30 -8.63 -10.27 -0.80
N ASN A 31 -8.64 -9.68 0.41
CA ASN A 31 -9.51 -8.55 0.70
C ASN A 31 -9.15 -7.33 -0.14
N GLU A 32 -7.85 -7.07 -0.33
CA GLU A 32 -7.40 -5.96 -1.17
C GLU A 32 -7.77 -6.18 -2.63
N ILE A 33 -7.61 -7.41 -3.11
CA ILE A 33 -7.97 -7.76 -4.48
C ILE A 33 -9.48 -7.58 -4.69
N HIS A 34 -10.27 -7.94 -3.70
CA HIS A 34 -11.71 -7.77 -3.75
C HIS A 34 -12.11 -6.29 -3.73
N TYR A 35 -11.43 -5.50 -2.92
CA TYR A 35 -11.73 -4.08 -2.77
C TYR A 35 -11.35 -3.25 -3.99
N ALA A 36 -10.16 -3.48 -4.55
CA ALA A 36 -9.63 -2.65 -5.62
C ALA A 36 -10.23 -3.02 -6.97
N LYS A 37 -10.71 -2.02 -7.70
CA LYS A 37 -11.36 -2.21 -9.01
C LYS A 37 -10.59 -1.57 -10.15
N LYS A 38 -9.65 -0.66 -9.83
CA LYS A 38 -8.89 0.10 -10.82
C LYS A 38 -7.41 -0.01 -10.54
N ALA A 39 -6.60 0.15 -11.60
CA ALA A 39 -5.14 0.13 -11.46
C ALA A 39 -4.66 1.17 -10.46
N GLU A 40 -5.25 2.36 -10.44
CA GLU A 40 -4.83 3.42 -9.50
C GLU A 40 -5.09 3.02 -8.04
N THR A 41 -6.14 2.26 -7.78
CA THR A 41 -6.42 1.77 -6.42
C THR A 41 -5.36 0.75 -6.00
N PHE A 42 -5.03 -0.19 -6.87
CA PHE A 42 -3.96 -1.15 -6.60
C PHE A 42 -2.62 -0.44 -6.41
N ALA A 43 -2.34 0.57 -7.22
CA ALA A 43 -1.09 1.33 -7.12
C ALA A 43 -1.00 2.07 -5.78
N GLY A 44 -2.09 2.65 -5.32
CA GLY A 44 -2.13 3.32 -4.02
C GLY A 44 -1.89 2.36 -2.86
N ILE A 45 -2.50 1.18 -2.91
CA ILE A 45 -2.30 0.14 -1.90
C ILE A 45 -0.83 -0.34 -1.93
N PHE A 46 -0.29 -0.56 -3.12
CA PHE A 46 1.11 -0.95 -3.29
C PHE A 46 2.04 0.10 -2.66
N ALA A 47 1.81 1.37 -2.99
CA ALA A 47 2.62 2.47 -2.45
C ALA A 47 2.53 2.53 -0.92
N ALA A 48 1.34 2.30 -0.35
CA ALA A 48 1.16 2.31 1.09
C ALA A 48 1.94 1.18 1.76
N LYS A 49 1.97 0.00 1.15
CA LYS A 49 2.75 -1.13 1.67
C LYS A 49 4.24 -0.85 1.63
N GLU A 50 4.73 -0.30 0.52
CA GLU A 50 6.12 0.11 0.39
C GLU A 50 6.47 1.16 1.45
N ALA A 51 5.59 2.15 1.63
CA ALA A 51 5.79 3.20 2.62
C ALA A 51 5.87 2.63 4.04
N TYR A 52 5.02 1.65 4.35
CA TYR A 52 5.06 0.98 5.64
C TYR A 52 6.43 0.35 5.91
N PHE A 53 6.94 -0.42 4.95
CA PHE A 53 8.23 -1.09 5.13
C PHE A 53 9.39 -0.09 5.20
N LYS A 54 9.28 1.04 4.51
CA LYS A 54 10.27 2.12 4.66
C LYS A 54 10.23 2.71 6.06
N ALA A 55 9.04 2.93 6.61
CA ALA A 55 8.91 3.42 7.98
C ALA A 55 9.53 2.43 8.98
N MET A 56 9.35 1.14 8.75
CA MET A 56 9.90 0.09 9.61
C MET A 56 11.38 -0.16 9.38
N GLY A 57 11.95 0.32 8.26
CA GLY A 57 13.35 0.10 7.95
C GLY A 57 13.66 -1.33 7.51
N THR A 58 12.66 -2.09 7.04
CA THR A 58 12.80 -3.51 6.72
C THR A 58 12.61 -3.82 5.23
N GLY A 59 12.97 -2.89 4.36
CA GLY A 59 12.71 -3.01 2.93
C GLY A 59 13.34 -4.20 2.23
N ILE A 60 14.47 -4.70 2.75
CA ILE A 60 15.16 -5.83 2.11
C ILE A 60 14.39 -7.13 2.26
N ASN A 61 13.78 -7.35 3.41
CA ASN A 61 13.07 -8.59 3.72
C ASN A 61 11.55 -8.39 3.74
N LYS A 62 11.05 -7.42 3.01
CA LYS A 62 9.63 -7.12 3.04
C LYS A 62 8.81 -8.22 2.39
N ARG A 63 7.67 -8.49 2.99
CA ARG A 63 6.66 -9.37 2.46
C ARG A 63 5.38 -8.54 2.35
N LEU A 64 5.12 -8.05 1.15
CA LEU A 64 4.05 -7.08 0.94
C LEU A 64 2.67 -7.61 1.31
N ASN A 65 2.42 -8.90 1.10
CA ASN A 65 1.13 -9.50 1.46
C ASN A 65 1.02 -9.85 2.94
N ALA A 66 2.03 -9.56 3.76
CA ALA A 66 1.97 -9.77 5.20
C ALA A 66 1.22 -8.66 5.92
N ILE A 67 0.99 -7.52 5.26
CA ILE A 67 0.18 -6.45 5.80
C ILE A 67 -1.01 -6.21 4.88
N GLU A 68 -2.05 -5.63 5.42
CA GLU A 68 -3.26 -5.38 4.65
C GLU A 68 -3.71 -3.94 4.85
N ILE A 69 -3.96 -3.26 3.74
CA ILE A 69 -4.55 -1.93 3.76
C ILE A 69 -6.05 -2.10 3.66
N SER A 70 -6.74 -1.72 4.71
CA SER A 70 -8.18 -1.75 4.77
C SER A 70 -8.74 -0.34 4.65
N HIS A 71 -10.03 -0.21 4.45
CA HIS A 71 -10.67 1.09 4.31
C HIS A 71 -11.89 1.12 5.21
N ASP A 72 -12.09 2.25 5.90
CA ASP A 72 -13.26 2.42 6.73
C ASP A 72 -14.49 2.74 5.85
N GLU A 73 -15.62 2.95 6.48
CA GLU A 73 -16.88 3.22 5.77
C GLU A 73 -16.86 4.53 4.99
N LYS A 74 -15.95 5.44 5.33
CA LYS A 74 -15.78 6.71 4.62
C LYS A 74 -14.71 6.62 3.53
N GLY A 75 -14.09 5.44 3.37
CA GLY A 75 -13.05 5.24 2.38
C GLY A 75 -11.65 5.61 2.85
N LYS A 76 -11.48 5.95 4.14
CA LYS A 76 -10.15 6.27 4.65
C LYS A 76 -9.34 4.99 4.81
N PRO A 77 -8.11 4.94 4.24
CA PRO A 77 -7.27 3.76 4.39
C PRO A 77 -6.66 3.68 5.79
N TYR A 78 -6.43 2.46 6.25
CA TYR A 78 -5.69 2.19 7.48
C TYR A 78 -4.99 0.85 7.35
N ILE A 79 -3.93 0.65 8.15
CA ILE A 79 -3.18 -0.60 8.13
C ILE A 79 -3.81 -1.54 9.14
N ASN A 80 -4.41 -2.61 8.65
CA ASN A 80 -5.14 -3.55 9.48
C ASN A 80 -4.22 -4.22 10.50
N GLY A 81 -4.63 -4.20 11.77
CA GLY A 81 -3.88 -4.86 12.83
C GLY A 81 -2.61 -4.16 13.28
N VAL A 82 -2.34 -2.96 12.81
CA VAL A 82 -1.17 -2.19 13.23
C VAL A 82 -1.64 -0.95 13.99
N PRO A 83 -1.66 -1.02 15.34
CA PRO A 83 -2.06 0.13 16.14
C PRO A 83 -0.98 1.22 16.07
N ASN A 84 -1.35 2.43 16.45
CA ASN A 84 -0.44 3.57 16.47
C ASN A 84 0.19 3.81 15.09
N SER A 85 -0.65 3.77 14.07
CA SER A 85 -0.21 4.07 12.71
C SER A 85 -1.29 4.84 11.98
N ASP A 86 -0.88 5.52 10.93
CA ASP A 86 -1.81 6.19 10.02
C ASP A 86 -1.22 6.13 8.61
N VAL A 87 -2.08 6.22 7.63
CA VAL A 87 -1.67 6.15 6.23
C VAL A 87 -2.51 7.12 5.41
N SER A 88 -1.85 7.75 4.45
CA SER A 88 -2.52 8.62 3.48
C SER A 88 -2.08 8.20 2.10
N ILE A 89 -3.04 8.13 1.19
CA ILE A 89 -2.81 7.72 -0.20
C ILE A 89 -3.34 8.82 -1.11
N SER A 90 -2.56 9.19 -2.10
CA SER A 90 -2.95 10.18 -3.10
C SER A 90 -2.56 9.70 -4.48
N HIS A 91 -3.27 10.14 -5.48
CA HIS A 91 -2.88 9.90 -6.87
C HIS A 91 -3.25 11.11 -7.71
N ASP A 92 -2.45 11.33 -8.73
CA ASP A 92 -2.65 12.42 -9.67
C ASP A 92 -1.99 12.03 -10.98
N GLY A 93 -2.77 12.06 -12.06
CA GLY A 93 -2.27 11.69 -13.38
C GLY A 93 -1.74 10.25 -13.39
N ASP A 94 -0.46 10.12 -13.68
CA ASP A 94 0.18 8.82 -13.88
C ASP A 94 0.76 8.21 -12.60
N TYR A 95 0.62 8.88 -11.45
CA TYR A 95 1.31 8.48 -10.24
C TYR A 95 0.37 8.28 -9.06
N ALA A 96 0.73 7.34 -8.20
CA ALA A 96 0.14 7.17 -6.89
C ALA A 96 1.23 7.35 -5.83
N THR A 97 0.88 7.96 -4.72
CA THR A 97 1.79 8.15 -3.59
C THR A 97 1.14 7.70 -2.31
N ALA A 98 1.95 7.34 -1.33
CA ALA A 98 1.45 7.05 0.01
C ALA A 98 2.46 7.50 1.04
N SER A 99 1.95 7.86 2.21
CA SER A 99 2.76 8.19 3.37
C SER A 99 2.23 7.41 4.55
N VAL A 100 3.14 6.88 5.35
CA VAL A 100 2.80 6.11 6.55
C VAL A 100 3.55 6.72 7.73
N ILE A 101 2.84 6.88 8.84
CA ILE A 101 3.45 7.29 10.10
C ILE A 101 3.15 6.23 11.15
N ILE A 102 4.15 5.90 11.95
CA ILE A 102 4.02 4.94 13.04
C ILE A 102 4.60 5.61 14.29
N TRP A 103 3.90 5.46 15.42
CA TRP A 103 4.40 6.06 16.66
C TRP A 103 4.31 5.09 17.82
N GLU A 104 5.14 5.35 18.78
CA GLU A 104 5.18 4.57 20.01
C GLU A 104 4.98 5.49 21.22
#